data_8abdacc479d0bb53fe37aa86ddea34d0
#
_entry.id   8abdacc479d0bb53fe37aa86ddea34d0
#
_cell.length_a   1.000
_cell.length_b   1.000
_cell.length_c   1.000
_cell.angle_alpha   90.00
_cell.angle_beta   90.00
_cell.angle_gamma   90.00
#
_symmetry.space_group_name_H-M   'P 1'
#
loop_
_entity.id
_entity.type
_entity.pdbx_description
1 polymer ?
#
loop_
_entity_poly.entity_id
_entity_poly.type
_entity_poly.pdbx_seq_one_letter_code
_entity_poly.pdbx_strand_id
1 'polypeptide(L)'
;MNDKLKRVLPSGIAFVVIMLSILITSSIQLYQSNHLSEQQNQIVDLKNRIDKLSVENNTVVSKVKSQATGVDAERVKKDDEVVKNLMKKVFTWKTHKEYTDIRNDLKKSYNLSEDSEFMKTFMLNVENEVIDGENYNQIDVNGYNITFNDVKSYVVSIDESSRVYEYFAIVNVTSKSNNDGSADYNLALSYKMTDSQQIMNLIGYTLK
;
A
#
# COMPACT_ATOMS: atom_id res chain seq x y z
N MET A 1 -23.21 -40.53 57.19
CA MET A 1 -22.68 -39.34 56.45
C MET A 1 -23.78 -38.91 55.54
N ASN A 2 -24.27 -37.67 55.77
CA ASN A 2 -25.60 -37.17 55.30
C ASN A 2 -25.78 -37.21 53.77
N ASP A 3 -26.80 -37.90 53.28
CA ASP A 3 -27.21 -37.99 51.89
C ASP A 3 -27.53 -36.58 51.25
N LYS A 4 -27.81 -35.59 52.10
CA LYS A 4 -27.98 -34.18 51.70
C LYS A 4 -26.68 -33.54 51.21
N LEU A 5 -25.53 -33.95 51.68
CA LEU A 5 -24.22 -33.44 51.24
C LEU A 5 -23.83 -33.95 49.84
N LYS A 6 -24.25 -35.15 49.49
CA LYS A 6 -23.92 -35.75 48.18
C LYS A 6 -24.69 -35.11 47.02
N ARG A 7 -25.85 -34.42 47.26
CA ARG A 7 -26.61 -33.74 46.24
C ARG A 7 -26.19 -32.27 46.05
N VAL A 8 -25.54 -31.68 47.03
CA VAL A 8 -25.12 -30.27 46.96
C VAL A 8 -23.76 -30.12 46.29
N LEU A 9 -22.86 -31.10 46.43
CA LEU A 9 -21.52 -31.06 45.82
C LEU A 9 -21.55 -30.87 44.26
N PRO A 10 -22.30 -31.66 43.49
CA PRO A 10 -22.30 -31.48 42.01
C PRO A 10 -22.93 -30.16 41.56
N SER A 11 -23.92 -29.61 42.29
CA SER A 11 -24.50 -28.34 41.97
C SER A 11 -23.59 -27.14 42.32
N GLY A 12 -22.80 -27.25 43.37
CA GLY A 12 -21.81 -26.24 43.73
C GLY A 12 -20.66 -26.15 42.72
N ILE A 13 -20.18 -27.27 42.23
CA ILE A 13 -19.13 -27.33 41.21
C ILE A 13 -19.66 -26.75 39.88
N ALA A 14 -20.88 -27.08 39.47
CA ALA A 14 -21.49 -26.55 38.28
C ALA A 14 -21.65 -25.01 38.35
N PHE A 15 -22.04 -24.49 39.53
CA PHE A 15 -22.14 -23.04 39.73
C PHE A 15 -20.78 -22.34 39.63
N VAL A 16 -19.72 -22.88 40.19
CA VAL A 16 -18.36 -22.35 40.09
C VAL A 16 -17.87 -22.33 38.62
N VAL A 17 -18.14 -23.40 37.86
CA VAL A 17 -17.77 -23.46 36.44
C VAL A 17 -18.52 -22.42 35.64
N ILE A 18 -19.80 -22.20 35.87
CA ILE A 18 -20.60 -21.16 35.20
C ILE A 18 -20.05 -19.77 35.53
N MET A 19 -19.76 -19.50 36.81
CA MET A 19 -19.20 -18.19 37.22
C MET A 19 -17.81 -17.93 36.58
N LEU A 20 -16.95 -18.96 36.53
CA LEU A 20 -15.66 -18.86 35.85
C LEU A 20 -15.80 -18.58 34.34
N SER A 21 -16.74 -19.26 33.68
CA SER A 21 -16.97 -19.03 32.23
C SER A 21 -17.50 -17.63 31.95
N ILE A 22 -18.36 -17.06 32.81
CA ILE A 22 -18.83 -15.68 32.69
C ILE A 22 -17.68 -14.69 32.90
N LEU A 23 -16.79 -14.91 33.83
CA LEU A 23 -15.62 -14.06 34.07
C LEU A 23 -14.66 -14.06 32.87
N ILE A 24 -14.40 -15.24 32.31
CA ILE A 24 -13.53 -15.38 31.14
C ILE A 24 -14.14 -14.68 29.92
N THR A 25 -15.42 -14.92 29.65
CA THR A 25 -16.09 -14.25 28.49
C THR A 25 -16.17 -12.74 28.65
N SER A 26 -16.43 -12.24 29.84
CA SER A 26 -16.43 -10.80 30.13
C SER A 26 -15.03 -10.18 29.94
N SER A 27 -13.98 -10.87 30.36
CA SER A 27 -12.59 -10.40 30.18
C SER A 27 -12.19 -10.36 28.69
N ILE A 28 -12.60 -11.34 27.90
CA ILE A 28 -12.37 -11.37 26.45
C ILE A 28 -13.14 -10.22 25.76
N GLN A 29 -14.38 -9.98 26.13
CA GLN A 29 -15.18 -8.88 25.57
C GLN A 29 -14.58 -7.51 25.91
N LEU A 30 -14.10 -7.30 27.13
CA LEU A 30 -13.41 -6.06 27.52
C LEU A 30 -12.11 -5.86 26.73
N TYR A 31 -11.32 -6.93 26.55
CA TYR A 31 -10.09 -6.85 25.75
C TYR A 31 -10.38 -6.51 24.30
N GLN A 32 -11.36 -7.18 23.68
CA GLN A 32 -11.77 -6.90 22.29
C GLN A 32 -12.34 -5.48 22.12
N SER A 33 -13.14 -5.01 23.09
CA SER A 33 -13.69 -3.65 23.06
C SER A 33 -12.60 -2.59 23.15
N ASN A 34 -11.61 -2.78 24.01
CA ASN A 34 -10.47 -1.86 24.12
C ASN A 34 -9.62 -1.85 22.85
N HIS A 35 -9.36 -3.01 22.25
CA HIS A 35 -8.59 -3.10 21.01
C HIS A 35 -9.32 -2.50 19.83
N LEU A 36 -10.63 -2.69 19.72
CA LEU A 36 -11.49 -2.03 18.72
C LEU A 36 -11.49 -0.51 18.89
N SER A 37 -11.57 -0.02 20.13
CA SER A 37 -11.52 1.42 20.42
C SER A 37 -10.17 2.04 20.04
N GLU A 38 -9.08 1.32 20.31
CA GLU A 38 -7.74 1.77 19.92
C GLU A 38 -7.57 1.82 18.40
N GLN A 39 -8.04 0.80 17.68
CA GLN A 39 -8.05 0.79 16.21
C GLN A 39 -8.92 1.92 15.63
N GLN A 40 -10.09 2.17 16.19
CA GLN A 40 -10.94 3.29 15.79
C GLN A 40 -10.26 4.65 16.00
N ASN A 41 -9.56 4.84 17.12
CA ASN A 41 -8.80 6.04 17.38
C ASN A 41 -7.65 6.23 16.40
N GLN A 42 -6.94 5.16 16.04
CA GLN A 42 -5.89 5.18 15.01
C GLN A 42 -6.46 5.54 13.62
N ILE A 43 -7.62 4.99 13.25
CA ILE A 43 -8.31 5.34 12.00
C ILE A 43 -8.72 6.80 11.97
N VAL A 44 -9.23 7.35 13.07
CA VAL A 44 -9.60 8.75 13.18
C VAL A 44 -8.36 9.65 13.10
N ASP A 45 -7.27 9.30 13.77
CA ASP A 45 -6.01 10.06 13.70
C ASP A 45 -5.43 10.04 12.29
N LEU A 46 -5.38 8.87 11.65
CA LEU A 46 -4.91 8.74 10.26
C LEU A 46 -5.79 9.54 9.30
N LYS A 47 -7.11 9.53 9.48
CA LYS A 47 -8.02 10.32 8.66
C LYS A 47 -7.79 11.82 8.84
N ASN A 48 -7.63 12.29 10.07
CA ASN A 48 -7.31 13.69 10.36
C ASN A 48 -5.96 14.11 9.77
N ARG A 49 -4.95 13.21 9.78
CA ARG A 49 -3.65 13.45 9.15
C ARG A 49 -3.76 13.53 7.63
N ILE A 50 -4.55 12.65 7.02
CA ILE A 50 -4.84 12.69 5.57
C ILE A 50 -5.55 13.98 5.21
N ASP A 51 -6.57 14.39 5.94
CA ASP A 51 -7.31 15.63 5.70
C ASP A 51 -6.39 16.85 5.86
N LYS A 52 -5.55 16.88 6.91
CA LYS A 52 -4.55 17.95 7.12
C LYS A 52 -3.54 18.02 5.96
N LEU A 53 -2.97 16.88 5.57
CA LEU A 53 -2.05 16.80 4.43
C LEU A 53 -2.72 17.19 3.11
N SER A 54 -3.99 16.84 2.93
CA SER A 54 -4.79 17.26 1.77
C SER A 54 -4.98 18.77 1.72
N VAL A 55 -5.28 19.41 2.85
CA VAL A 55 -5.42 20.87 2.95
C VAL A 55 -4.07 21.57 2.75
N GLU A 56 -3.01 21.07 3.35
CA GLU A 56 -1.65 21.59 3.15
C GLU A 56 -1.22 21.43 1.69
N ASN A 57 -1.48 20.30 1.08
CA ASN A 57 -1.18 20.04 -0.33
C ASN A 57 -1.99 20.96 -1.26
N ASN A 58 -3.28 21.15 -1.00
CA ASN A 58 -4.11 22.08 -1.76
C ASN A 58 -3.61 23.54 -1.60
N THR A 59 -3.09 23.90 -0.44
CA THR A 59 -2.51 25.21 -0.17
C THR A 59 -1.17 25.37 -0.90
N VAL A 60 -0.34 24.33 -0.92
CA VAL A 60 0.90 24.31 -1.71
C VAL A 60 0.59 24.37 -3.20
N VAL A 61 -0.35 23.56 -3.67
CA VAL A 61 -0.80 23.55 -5.08
C VAL A 61 -1.38 24.90 -5.49
N SER A 62 -2.15 25.57 -4.63
CA SER A 62 -2.67 26.93 -4.93
C SER A 62 -1.57 27.98 -4.92
N LYS A 63 -0.59 27.90 -4.01
CA LYS A 63 0.61 28.75 -4.02
C LYS A 63 1.48 28.50 -5.24
N VAL A 64 1.69 27.24 -5.61
CA VAL A 64 2.44 26.87 -6.83
C VAL A 64 1.69 27.33 -8.07
N LYS A 65 0.37 27.20 -8.15
CA LYS A 65 -0.44 27.74 -9.25
C LYS A 65 -0.38 29.27 -9.34
N SER A 66 -0.32 29.96 -8.21
CA SER A 66 -0.20 31.43 -8.18
C SER A 66 1.21 31.94 -8.46
N GLN A 67 2.23 31.11 -8.26
CA GLN A 67 3.65 31.42 -8.55
C GLN A 67 4.11 30.86 -9.90
N ALA A 68 3.38 29.91 -10.48
CA ALA A 68 3.75 29.22 -11.71
C ALA A 68 3.29 30.00 -12.95
N THR A 69 3.89 31.15 -13.21
CA THR A 69 3.84 31.81 -14.55
C THR A 69 4.53 30.98 -15.63
N GLY A 70 5.09 29.82 -15.33
CA GLY A 70 5.83 28.96 -16.25
C GLY A 70 5.33 27.52 -16.41
N VAL A 71 4.26 27.10 -15.72
CA VAL A 71 3.73 25.73 -15.88
C VAL A 71 2.93 25.61 -17.17
N ASP A 72 3.45 24.87 -18.13
CA ASP A 72 2.71 24.49 -19.34
C ASP A 72 1.70 23.38 -19.00
N ALA A 73 0.42 23.77 -18.91
CA ALA A 73 -0.66 22.86 -18.56
C ALA A 73 -0.86 21.73 -19.60
N GLU A 74 -0.59 21.99 -20.87
CA GLU A 74 -0.67 20.97 -21.92
C GLU A 74 0.46 19.93 -21.76
N ARG A 75 1.64 20.40 -21.41
CA ARG A 75 2.77 19.52 -21.11
C ARG A 75 2.50 18.65 -19.89
N VAL A 76 2.02 19.23 -18.78
CA VAL A 76 1.67 18.48 -17.57
C VAL A 76 0.68 17.37 -17.88
N LYS A 77 -0.33 17.64 -18.71
CA LYS A 77 -1.29 16.62 -19.13
C LYS A 77 -0.64 15.49 -19.93
N LYS A 78 0.27 15.81 -20.85
CA LYS A 78 1.01 14.80 -21.62
C LYS A 78 1.93 13.96 -20.72
N ASP A 79 2.63 14.60 -19.81
CA ASP A 79 3.50 13.94 -18.84
C ASP A 79 2.71 12.99 -17.94
N ASP A 80 1.51 13.40 -17.50
CA ASP A 80 0.60 12.58 -16.70
C ASP A 80 0.10 11.35 -17.46
N GLU A 81 -0.19 11.46 -18.75
CA GLU A 81 -0.55 10.31 -19.59
C GLU A 81 0.61 9.30 -19.72
N VAL A 82 1.85 9.77 -19.85
CA VAL A 82 3.04 8.92 -19.92
C VAL A 82 3.23 8.15 -18.61
N VAL A 83 3.15 8.84 -17.48
CA VAL A 83 3.32 8.19 -16.18
C VAL A 83 2.16 7.25 -15.87
N LYS A 84 0.93 7.60 -16.23
CA LYS A 84 -0.24 6.74 -16.08
C LYS A 84 -0.08 5.43 -16.84
N ASN A 85 0.41 5.48 -18.08
CA ASN A 85 0.66 4.29 -18.89
C ASN A 85 1.77 3.43 -18.29
N LEU A 86 2.85 4.05 -17.78
CA LEU A 86 3.92 3.33 -17.08
C LEU A 86 3.39 2.67 -15.81
N MET A 87 2.69 3.40 -14.94
CA MET A 87 2.17 2.87 -13.67
C MET A 87 1.15 1.76 -13.90
N LYS A 88 0.29 1.91 -14.90
CA LYS A 88 -0.62 0.83 -15.32
C LYS A 88 0.13 -0.43 -15.74
N LYS A 89 1.22 -0.30 -16.48
CA LYS A 89 2.06 -1.44 -16.87
C LYS A 89 2.73 -2.08 -15.66
N VAL A 90 3.30 -1.26 -14.76
CA VAL A 90 4.05 -1.73 -13.58
C VAL A 90 3.15 -2.42 -12.56
N PHE A 91 1.98 -1.86 -12.32
CA PHE A 91 1.07 -2.31 -11.26
C PHE A 91 -0.16 -3.06 -11.80
N THR A 92 -0.01 -3.79 -12.92
CA THR A 92 -1.05 -4.71 -13.41
C THR A 92 -0.42 -6.04 -13.80
N TRP A 93 -0.47 -7.00 -12.88
CA TRP A 93 0.03 -8.35 -13.09
C TRP A 93 -0.74 -9.36 -12.21
N LYS A 94 -0.77 -10.61 -12.65
CA LYS A 94 -1.51 -11.70 -12.00
C LYS A 94 -0.65 -12.94 -11.73
N THR A 95 0.52 -13.03 -12.36
CA THR A 95 1.40 -14.19 -12.28
C THR A 95 2.83 -13.74 -12.02
N HIS A 96 3.63 -14.65 -11.47
CA HIS A 96 5.07 -14.45 -11.31
C HIS A 96 5.77 -14.15 -12.65
N LYS A 97 5.33 -14.81 -13.72
CA LYS A 97 5.91 -14.56 -15.05
C LYS A 97 5.69 -13.12 -15.50
N GLU A 98 4.45 -12.61 -15.41
CA GLU A 98 4.12 -11.22 -15.75
C GLU A 98 4.92 -10.23 -14.89
N TYR A 99 4.99 -10.48 -13.59
CA TYR A 99 5.78 -9.68 -12.64
C TYR A 99 7.26 -9.62 -13.05
N THR A 100 7.86 -10.77 -13.36
CA THR A 100 9.27 -10.89 -13.76
C THR A 100 9.54 -10.21 -15.11
N ASP A 101 8.63 -10.37 -16.08
CA ASP A 101 8.73 -9.72 -17.38
C ASP A 101 8.69 -8.18 -17.24
N ILE A 102 7.78 -7.64 -16.43
CA ILE A 102 7.70 -6.21 -16.11
C ILE A 102 8.98 -5.73 -15.43
N ARG A 103 9.47 -6.46 -14.45
CA ARG A 103 10.69 -6.15 -13.72
C ARG A 103 11.92 -6.06 -14.64
N ASN A 104 12.05 -7.00 -15.56
CA ASN A 104 13.12 -7.02 -16.55
C ASN A 104 13.00 -5.86 -17.55
N ASP A 105 11.77 -5.52 -17.95
CA ASP A 105 11.52 -4.38 -18.85
C ASP A 105 11.86 -3.04 -18.18
N LEU A 106 11.54 -2.87 -16.89
CA LEU A 106 11.92 -1.69 -16.12
C LEU A 106 13.44 -1.50 -16.06
N LYS A 107 14.19 -2.56 -15.81
CA LYS A 107 15.66 -2.53 -15.81
C LYS A 107 16.21 -2.12 -17.17
N LYS A 108 15.66 -2.66 -18.24
CA LYS A 108 16.13 -2.42 -19.60
C LYS A 108 15.71 -1.04 -20.16
N SER A 109 14.44 -0.67 -19.97
CA SER A 109 13.85 0.51 -20.62
C SER A 109 14.08 1.80 -19.83
N TYR A 110 14.18 1.70 -18.50
CA TYR A 110 14.35 2.85 -17.58
C TYR A 110 15.69 2.84 -16.85
N ASN A 111 16.59 1.90 -17.22
CA ASN A 111 17.92 1.75 -16.62
C ASN A 111 17.88 1.66 -15.08
N LEU A 112 16.84 1.02 -14.54
CA LEU A 112 16.69 0.83 -13.10
C LEU A 112 17.52 -0.38 -12.65
N SER A 113 18.49 -0.14 -11.78
CA SER A 113 19.24 -1.23 -11.14
C SER A 113 18.44 -1.89 -10.03
N GLU A 114 18.82 -3.10 -9.64
CA GLU A 114 18.25 -3.79 -8.46
C GLU A 114 18.37 -2.93 -7.19
N ASP A 115 19.40 -2.09 -7.11
CA ASP A 115 19.67 -1.22 -5.98
C ASP A 115 18.90 0.09 -5.99
N SER A 116 18.18 0.40 -7.08
CA SER A 116 17.36 1.62 -7.14
C SER A 116 16.22 1.56 -6.11
N GLU A 117 15.90 2.70 -5.50
CA GLU A 117 14.86 2.80 -4.48
C GLU A 117 13.49 2.34 -5.00
N PHE A 118 13.19 2.58 -6.28
CA PHE A 118 11.95 2.11 -6.89
C PHE A 118 11.88 0.58 -6.93
N MET A 119 12.97 -0.09 -7.35
CA MET A 119 13.02 -1.55 -7.40
C MET A 119 12.95 -2.17 -6.01
N LYS A 120 13.68 -1.61 -5.04
CA LYS A 120 13.67 -2.07 -3.65
C LYS A 120 12.33 -1.86 -2.96
N THR A 121 11.57 -0.84 -3.35
CA THR A 121 10.31 -0.52 -2.70
C THR A 121 9.13 -1.28 -3.32
N PHE A 122 9.06 -1.36 -4.66
CA PHE A 122 7.87 -1.84 -5.35
C PHE A 122 8.07 -3.09 -6.19
N MET A 123 9.32 -3.41 -6.55
CA MET A 123 9.62 -4.50 -7.48
C MET A 123 10.71 -5.41 -6.90
N LEU A 124 10.45 -5.92 -5.69
CA LEU A 124 11.37 -6.84 -5.01
C LEU A 124 11.68 -8.07 -5.86
N ASN A 125 12.89 -8.61 -5.68
CA ASN A 125 13.21 -9.89 -6.30
C ASN A 125 12.48 -11.01 -5.55
N VAL A 126 11.57 -11.68 -6.22
CA VAL A 126 10.86 -12.85 -5.68
C VAL A 126 11.49 -14.08 -6.28
N GLU A 127 12.28 -14.79 -5.48
CA GLU A 127 12.95 -16.03 -5.92
C GLU A 127 11.98 -17.20 -5.83
N ASN A 128 12.24 -18.21 -6.68
CA ASN A 128 11.53 -19.48 -6.57
C ASN A 128 12.11 -20.30 -5.42
N GLU A 129 11.25 -20.90 -4.62
CA GLU A 129 11.62 -21.89 -3.62
C GLU A 129 11.52 -23.28 -4.23
N VAL A 130 12.50 -24.15 -3.93
CA VAL A 130 12.47 -25.54 -4.35
C VAL A 130 11.97 -26.40 -3.18
N ILE A 131 10.78 -26.96 -3.31
CA ILE A 131 10.18 -27.86 -2.31
C ILE A 131 9.94 -29.19 -3.00
N ASP A 132 10.51 -30.27 -2.46
CA ASP A 132 10.41 -31.64 -3.01
C ASP A 132 10.83 -31.78 -4.48
N GLY A 133 11.77 -30.93 -4.94
CA GLY A 133 12.28 -30.92 -6.31
C GLY A 133 11.44 -30.14 -7.30
N GLU A 134 10.34 -29.52 -6.87
CA GLU A 134 9.52 -28.64 -7.67
C GLU A 134 9.77 -27.17 -7.33
N ASN A 135 9.72 -26.31 -8.35
CA ASN A 135 9.87 -24.85 -8.18
C ASN A 135 8.53 -24.22 -7.82
N TYR A 136 8.47 -23.60 -6.65
CA TYR A 136 7.31 -22.85 -6.20
C TYR A 136 7.64 -21.35 -6.14
N ASN A 137 6.70 -20.55 -6.60
CA ASN A 137 6.79 -19.09 -6.48
C ASN A 137 5.70 -18.56 -5.58
N GLN A 138 6.07 -17.73 -4.62
CA GLN A 138 5.15 -17.14 -3.64
C GLN A 138 4.01 -16.34 -4.28
N ILE A 139 4.23 -15.70 -5.42
CA ILE A 139 3.20 -14.96 -6.14
C ILE A 139 2.11 -15.93 -6.64
N ASP A 140 2.51 -16.99 -7.34
CA ASP A 140 1.55 -17.91 -7.97
C ASP A 140 0.86 -18.79 -6.91
N VAL A 141 1.60 -19.26 -5.89
CA VAL A 141 1.07 -20.10 -4.81
C VAL A 141 0.04 -19.36 -3.97
N ASN A 142 0.32 -18.11 -3.61
CA ASN A 142 -0.60 -17.30 -2.80
C ASN A 142 -1.64 -16.55 -3.62
N GLY A 143 -1.59 -16.66 -4.96
CA GLY A 143 -2.49 -15.95 -5.86
C GLY A 143 -2.38 -14.42 -5.75
N TYR A 144 -1.17 -13.93 -5.42
CA TYR A 144 -0.93 -12.49 -5.38
C TYR A 144 -1.11 -11.89 -6.76
N ASN A 145 -1.89 -10.84 -6.83
CA ASN A 145 -2.03 -10.02 -8.02
C ASN A 145 -2.25 -8.57 -7.64
N ILE A 146 -1.84 -7.69 -8.55
CA ILE A 146 -2.04 -6.24 -8.40
C ILE A 146 -2.78 -5.72 -9.63
N THR A 147 -3.70 -4.80 -9.37
CA THR A 147 -4.44 -4.06 -10.39
C THR A 147 -4.24 -2.56 -10.16
N PHE A 148 -3.78 -1.86 -11.17
CA PHE A 148 -3.71 -0.41 -11.19
C PHE A 148 -5.12 0.20 -11.26
N ASN A 149 -5.39 1.19 -10.40
CA ASN A 149 -6.66 1.92 -10.40
C ASN A 149 -6.49 3.31 -10.99
N ASP A 150 -5.59 4.13 -10.41
CA ASP A 150 -5.37 5.51 -10.83
C ASP A 150 -4.00 6.02 -10.40
N VAL A 151 -3.57 7.13 -10.97
CA VAL A 151 -2.40 7.91 -10.56
C VAL A 151 -2.73 9.39 -10.60
N LYS A 152 -2.25 10.12 -9.59
CA LYS A 152 -2.34 11.58 -9.52
C LYS A 152 -0.94 12.15 -9.36
N SER A 153 -0.52 12.97 -10.32
CA SER A 153 0.80 13.58 -10.34
C SER A 153 0.70 15.08 -10.00
N TYR A 154 1.69 15.56 -9.28
CA TYR A 154 1.80 16.94 -8.83
C TYR A 154 3.17 17.48 -9.21
N VAL A 155 3.23 18.61 -9.90
CA VAL A 155 4.50 19.29 -10.19
C VAL A 155 5.08 19.83 -8.89
N VAL A 156 6.29 19.41 -8.56
CA VAL A 156 7.02 19.85 -7.35
C VAL A 156 7.98 20.99 -7.69
N SER A 157 8.71 20.85 -8.79
CA SER A 157 9.67 21.85 -9.25
C SER A 157 9.82 21.82 -10.77
N ILE A 158 10.33 22.93 -11.32
CA ILE A 158 10.63 23.07 -12.74
C ILE A 158 12.03 23.65 -12.84
N ASP A 159 12.91 22.95 -13.54
CA ASP A 159 14.17 23.51 -13.99
C ASP A 159 13.94 24.15 -15.37
N GLU A 160 13.82 25.46 -15.39
CA GLU A 160 13.56 26.23 -16.61
C GLU A 160 14.70 26.12 -17.62
N SER A 161 15.93 25.94 -17.16
CA SER A 161 17.13 25.90 -18.02
C SER A 161 17.20 24.59 -18.81
N SER A 162 16.89 23.47 -18.18
CA SER A 162 16.87 22.14 -18.80
C SER A 162 15.49 21.71 -19.24
N ARG A 163 14.46 22.48 -18.91
CA ARG A 163 13.05 22.14 -19.12
C ARG A 163 12.67 20.78 -18.52
N VAL A 164 13.25 20.46 -17.38
CA VAL A 164 12.96 19.23 -16.62
C VAL A 164 11.93 19.55 -15.53
N TYR A 165 10.83 18.81 -15.54
CA TYR A 165 9.80 18.90 -14.53
C TYR A 165 9.99 17.78 -13.52
N GLU A 166 9.94 18.10 -12.24
CA GLU A 166 9.94 17.14 -11.14
C GLU A 166 8.54 16.96 -10.60
N TYR A 167 8.15 15.71 -10.47
CA TYR A 167 6.80 15.33 -10.03
C TYR A 167 6.85 14.48 -8.78
N PHE A 168 5.84 14.66 -7.95
CA PHE A 168 5.43 13.70 -6.94
C PHE A 168 4.11 13.07 -7.39
N ALA A 169 3.98 11.76 -7.24
CA ALA A 169 2.75 11.07 -7.64
C ALA A 169 2.27 10.09 -6.58
N ILE A 170 0.95 9.94 -6.51
CA ILE A 170 0.27 8.93 -5.70
C ILE A 170 -0.42 7.98 -6.66
N VAL A 171 -0.04 6.70 -6.57
CA VAL A 171 -0.61 5.61 -7.35
C VAL A 171 -1.55 4.81 -6.47
N ASN A 172 -2.79 4.67 -6.88
CA ASN A 172 -3.75 3.80 -6.23
C ASN A 172 -3.78 2.45 -6.92
N VAL A 173 -3.63 1.38 -6.15
CA VAL A 173 -3.64 -0.01 -6.62
C VAL A 173 -4.51 -0.88 -5.72
N THR A 174 -5.09 -1.92 -6.29
CA THR A 174 -5.74 -2.99 -5.54
C THR A 174 -4.86 -4.23 -5.56
N SER A 175 -4.46 -4.72 -4.38
CA SER A 175 -3.80 -6.01 -4.23
C SER A 175 -4.81 -7.07 -3.81
N LYS A 176 -4.65 -8.29 -4.33
CA LYS A 176 -5.44 -9.46 -3.94
C LYS A 176 -4.53 -10.63 -3.65
N SER A 177 -4.94 -11.46 -2.69
CA SER A 177 -4.34 -12.78 -2.46
C SER A 177 -5.43 -13.80 -2.10
N ASN A 178 -5.10 -15.09 -2.18
CA ASN A 178 -6.01 -16.16 -1.79
C ASN A 178 -6.26 -16.18 -0.27
N ASN A 179 -5.29 -15.69 0.51
CA ASN A 179 -5.32 -15.76 1.97
C ASN A 179 -5.91 -14.50 2.63
N ASP A 180 -5.61 -13.30 2.06
CA ASP A 180 -5.90 -12.02 2.71
C ASP A 180 -7.04 -11.25 2.04
N GLY A 181 -7.60 -11.81 0.95
CA GLY A 181 -8.67 -11.14 0.20
C GLY A 181 -8.17 -10.00 -0.68
N SER A 182 -8.86 -8.86 -0.64
CA SER A 182 -8.55 -7.69 -1.49
C SER A 182 -8.42 -6.44 -0.64
N ALA A 183 -7.37 -5.64 -0.91
CA ALA A 183 -7.13 -4.36 -0.24
C ALA A 183 -6.59 -3.31 -1.22
N ASP A 184 -7.00 -2.05 -1.01
CA ASP A 184 -6.51 -0.91 -1.78
C ASP A 184 -5.33 -0.25 -1.07
N TYR A 185 -4.31 0.10 -1.84
CA TYR A 185 -3.09 0.75 -1.35
C TYR A 185 -2.81 2.01 -2.14
N ASN A 186 -2.27 3.01 -1.45
CA ASN A 186 -1.69 4.19 -2.05
C ASN A 186 -0.16 4.07 -1.98
N LEU A 187 0.48 4.13 -3.14
CA LEU A 187 1.92 4.10 -3.28
C LEU A 187 2.40 5.51 -3.65
N ALA A 188 3.47 5.97 -3.03
CA ALA A 188 4.04 7.27 -3.32
C ALA A 188 5.33 7.12 -4.14
N LEU A 189 5.52 7.99 -5.11
CA LEU A 189 6.73 8.03 -5.91
C LEU A 189 7.08 9.46 -6.35
N SER A 190 8.35 9.71 -6.67
CA SER A 190 8.78 10.90 -7.38
C SER A 190 9.52 10.51 -8.66
N TYR A 191 9.46 11.40 -9.63
CA TYR A 191 10.15 11.23 -10.90
C TYR A 191 10.45 12.58 -11.54
N LYS A 192 11.42 12.58 -12.46
CA LYS A 192 11.69 13.73 -13.32
C LYS A 192 11.29 13.40 -14.73
N MET A 193 10.75 14.40 -15.45
CA MET A 193 10.32 14.28 -16.83
C MET A 193 11.04 15.32 -17.68
N THR A 194 11.72 14.85 -18.73
CA THR A 194 12.37 15.74 -19.73
C THR A 194 11.34 16.33 -20.68
N ASP A 195 11.77 17.31 -21.47
CA ASP A 195 10.96 17.90 -22.54
C ASP A 195 10.56 16.87 -23.62
N SER A 196 11.36 15.82 -23.81
CA SER A 196 11.07 14.69 -24.69
C SER A 196 10.21 13.60 -24.06
N GLN A 197 9.59 13.88 -22.90
CA GLN A 197 8.75 12.94 -22.15
C GLN A 197 9.48 11.68 -21.67
N GLN A 198 10.78 11.78 -21.44
CA GLN A 198 11.57 10.70 -20.88
C GLN A 198 11.54 10.79 -19.35
N ILE A 199 11.13 9.70 -18.69
CA ILE A 199 11.14 9.60 -17.23
C ILE A 199 12.58 9.34 -16.76
N MET A 200 12.99 10.10 -15.76
CA MET A 200 14.28 9.96 -15.07
C MET A 200 14.07 9.96 -13.56
N ASN A 201 15.04 9.43 -12.83
CA ASN A 201 15.09 9.46 -11.36
C ASN A 201 13.78 8.99 -10.71
N LEU A 202 13.28 7.83 -11.15
CA LEU A 202 12.10 7.21 -10.56
C LEU A 202 12.43 6.65 -9.17
N ILE A 203 11.79 7.19 -8.14
CA ILE A 203 12.01 6.84 -6.73
C ILE A 203 10.68 6.42 -6.11
N GLY A 204 10.68 5.29 -5.41
CA GLY A 204 9.52 4.82 -4.65
C GLY A 204 9.65 5.15 -3.17
N TYR A 205 8.53 5.44 -2.51
CA TYR A 205 8.47 5.72 -1.08
C TYR A 205 7.48 4.79 -0.39
N THR A 206 7.87 4.23 0.73
CA THR A 206 6.97 3.51 1.62
C THR A 206 6.23 4.52 2.49
N LEU A 207 4.92 4.59 2.37
CA LEU A 207 4.09 5.37 3.29
C LEU A 207 4.01 4.59 4.61
N LYS A 208 4.59 5.14 5.66
CA LYS A 208 4.53 4.59 7.03
C LYS A 208 3.31 5.11 7.76
#